data_54921312baea3466b18256210769f042
#
_entry.id   54921312baea3466b18256210769f042
#
_cell.length_a   1.000
_cell.length_b   1.000
_cell.length_c   1.000
_cell.angle_alpha   90.00
_cell.angle_beta   90.00
_cell.angle_gamma   90.00
#
_symmetry.space_group_name_H-M   'P 1'
#
loop_
_entity.id
_entity.type
_entity.pdbx_description
1 polymer ?
#
loop_
_entity_poly.entity_id
_entity_poly.type
_entity_poly.pdbx_seq_one_letter_code
_entity_poly.pdbx_strand_id
1 'polypeptide(L)'
;MPLLRVSSCTSRQGGKGTFGGKRSFAWTTRFAFLKQGDVKKRAVLNGQKIVVVMPAYNAEKTLRRTYQEVMAQDIVDLVIVVDDASHDETVAIARTLPHVQVEVHPENRGYGGNQKTCYHLALAAGADIVVMIHPDYQYTPSLLPAMASLVASGLYPCVLGSRILGGGALRGGMPLWKYVANRFLTLVENFLLGAKLSEYHTGYRAFARSLLERLPIERNSDDFVFDNQILAQVLWLGCPIGEVTCPARYLPEASSINFRRSLRYGLGCLATALEYRWAKNFGHSRLFPELLAQ
;
A
#
# COMPACT_ATOMS: atom_id res chain seq x y z
N MET A 1 39.28 -15.75 16.27
CA MET A 1 39.95 -15.36 17.51
C MET A 1 40.77 -14.12 17.24
N PRO A 2 40.66 -13.01 18.00
CA PRO A 2 40.69 -12.97 19.47
C PRO A 2 39.48 -12.23 20.12
N LEU A 3 39.26 -12.56 21.36
CA LEU A 3 38.28 -12.05 22.32
C LEU A 3 38.63 -10.61 22.77
N LEU A 4 37.70 -9.70 22.85
CA LEU A 4 37.82 -8.43 23.54
C LEU A 4 37.15 -8.50 24.93
N ARG A 5 37.94 -8.25 25.95
CA ARG A 5 37.60 -8.19 27.37
C ARG A 5 36.75 -6.94 27.66
N VAL A 6 35.73 -7.10 28.46
CA VAL A 6 34.99 -6.04 29.12
C VAL A 6 35.74 -5.71 30.43
N SER A 7 36.13 -4.46 30.63
CA SER A 7 36.70 -3.96 31.89
C SER A 7 35.61 -3.24 32.69
N SER A 8 35.35 -3.72 33.87
CA SER A 8 34.54 -3.12 34.92
C SER A 8 35.28 -1.95 35.58
N CYS A 9 34.63 -0.80 35.74
CA CYS A 9 35.15 0.30 36.57
C CYS A 9 34.22 0.49 37.75
N THR A 10 34.80 0.27 38.94
CA THR A 10 34.20 0.39 40.27
C THR A 10 34.28 1.83 40.77
N SER A 11 33.22 2.26 41.42
CA SER A 11 33.04 3.54 42.11
C SER A 11 33.88 3.68 43.36
N ARG A 12 34.33 4.91 43.69
CA ARG A 12 34.70 5.31 45.06
C ARG A 12 33.94 6.57 45.46
N GLN A 13 33.41 6.50 46.67
CA GLN A 13 32.70 7.54 47.41
C GLN A 13 33.67 8.59 47.97
N GLY A 14 33.16 9.78 48.25
CA GLY A 14 33.60 10.62 49.34
C GLY A 14 33.54 12.11 49.09
N GLY A 15 32.73 12.85 49.89
CA GLY A 15 32.85 14.30 50.01
C GLY A 15 31.56 15.00 50.40
N LYS A 16 31.32 15.17 51.72
CA LYS A 16 30.27 16.03 52.28
C LYS A 16 30.66 17.50 52.15
N GLY A 17 29.74 18.37 51.71
CA GLY A 17 29.84 19.81 51.75
C GLY A 17 28.46 20.44 51.77
N THR A 18 28.01 20.90 52.93
CA THR A 18 26.83 21.70 53.20
C THR A 18 27.05 23.15 52.77
N PHE A 19 26.16 23.73 51.95
CA PHE A 19 25.81 25.17 52.06
C PHE A 19 24.43 25.41 51.43
N GLY A 20 23.60 26.16 52.16
CA GLY A 20 22.21 26.41 51.84
C GLY A 20 22.00 27.52 50.82
N GLY A 21 20.82 27.48 50.20
CA GLY A 21 20.33 28.51 49.29
C GLY A 21 19.10 28.07 48.57
N LYS A 22 17.91 28.27 49.18
CA LYS A 22 16.61 28.06 48.52
C LYS A 22 16.43 29.07 47.38
N ARG A 23 16.46 28.63 46.15
CA ARG A 23 15.73 29.25 45.02
C ARG A 23 15.07 28.14 44.19
N SER A 24 13.75 28.02 44.38
CA SER A 24 12.89 27.12 43.59
C SER A 24 12.78 27.68 42.18
N PHE A 25 13.51 27.12 41.25
CA PHE A 25 13.22 27.26 39.82
C PHE A 25 12.38 26.06 39.41
N ALA A 26 11.07 26.27 39.33
CA ALA A 26 10.16 25.27 38.77
C ALA A 26 10.34 25.24 37.25
N TRP A 27 11.15 24.31 36.78
CA TRP A 27 11.19 23.91 35.39
C TRP A 27 10.00 22.96 35.15
N THR A 28 8.83 23.49 34.74
CA THR A 28 7.75 22.69 34.23
C THR A 28 8.09 22.27 32.81
N THR A 29 9.01 21.32 32.68
CA THR A 29 9.22 20.62 31.43
C THR A 29 8.06 19.66 31.27
N ARG A 30 7.04 20.04 30.48
CA ARG A 30 6.04 19.11 29.94
C ARG A 30 6.78 18.12 29.05
N PHE A 31 7.32 17.07 29.62
CA PHE A 31 7.64 15.87 28.85
C PHE A 31 6.30 15.24 28.42
N ALA A 32 5.90 15.48 27.17
CA ALA A 32 4.89 14.66 26.55
C ALA A 32 5.45 13.22 26.55
N PHE A 33 4.91 12.36 27.40
CA PHE A 33 5.21 10.94 27.38
C PHE A 33 4.70 10.39 26.05
N LEU A 34 5.58 10.31 25.04
CA LEU A 34 5.31 9.53 23.83
C LEU A 34 5.09 8.09 24.28
N LYS A 35 3.96 7.49 23.94
CA LYS A 35 3.69 6.07 24.21
C LYS A 35 4.83 5.25 23.60
N GLN A 36 5.26 4.20 24.26
CA GLN A 36 6.38 3.36 23.82
C GLN A 36 6.19 2.78 22.41
N GLY A 37 4.93 2.66 21.95
CA GLY A 37 4.55 2.32 20.58
C GLY A 37 4.93 3.38 19.56
N ASP A 38 4.73 4.67 19.86
CA ASP A 38 5.03 5.79 18.95
C ASP A 38 6.55 5.91 18.69
N VAL A 39 7.37 5.61 19.68
CA VAL A 39 8.84 5.62 19.55
C VAL A 39 9.28 4.48 18.63
N LYS A 40 8.73 3.26 18.80
CA LYS A 40 9.02 2.12 17.92
C LYS A 40 8.54 2.37 16.49
N LYS A 41 7.34 2.91 16.29
CA LYS A 41 6.78 3.29 14.99
C LYS A 41 7.71 4.26 14.26
N ARG A 42 8.14 5.33 14.93
CA ARG A 42 9.05 6.34 14.36
C ARG A 42 10.42 5.75 14.00
N ALA A 43 10.94 4.82 14.80
CA ALA A 43 12.23 4.19 14.52
C ALA A 43 12.18 3.26 13.31
N VAL A 44 11.11 2.44 13.18
CA VAL A 44 10.98 1.46 12.08
C VAL A 44 10.59 2.11 10.75
N LEU A 45 9.78 3.16 10.79
CA LEU A 45 9.21 3.79 9.59
C LEU A 45 9.80 5.19 9.32
N ASN A 46 10.94 5.52 9.93
CA ASN A 46 11.65 6.79 9.75
C ASN A 46 10.77 8.04 9.97
N GLY A 47 9.73 7.93 10.80
CA GLY A 47 8.78 9.02 11.07
C GLY A 47 7.82 9.33 9.92
N GLN A 48 7.79 8.51 8.88
CA GLN A 48 6.96 8.71 7.69
C GLN A 48 5.47 8.56 8.00
N LYS A 49 4.64 9.39 7.37
CA LYS A 49 3.18 9.36 7.49
C LYS A 49 2.60 8.28 6.59
N ILE A 50 1.91 7.31 7.19
CA ILE A 50 1.26 6.20 6.49
C ILE A 50 -0.22 6.47 6.35
N VAL A 51 -0.68 6.53 5.11
CA VAL A 51 -2.11 6.63 4.77
C VAL A 51 -2.55 5.35 4.10
N VAL A 52 -3.61 4.75 4.63
CA VAL A 52 -4.28 3.61 4.00
C VAL A 52 -5.46 4.12 3.20
N VAL A 53 -5.57 3.71 1.93
CA VAL A 53 -6.71 4.03 1.07
C VAL A 53 -7.54 2.78 0.81
N MET A 54 -8.86 2.94 0.90
CA MET A 54 -9.84 1.87 0.70
C MET A 54 -10.85 2.30 -0.36
N PRO A 55 -10.67 1.92 -1.64
CA PRO A 55 -11.71 2.10 -2.64
C PRO A 55 -12.88 1.17 -2.31
N ALA A 56 -14.05 1.75 -2.04
CA ALA A 56 -15.23 1.04 -1.57
C ALA A 56 -16.39 1.11 -2.57
N TYR A 57 -17.09 -0.01 -2.73
CA TYR A 57 -18.36 -0.11 -3.44
C TYR A 57 -19.16 -1.28 -2.88
N ASN A 58 -20.30 -0.99 -2.26
CA ASN A 58 -21.18 -1.98 -1.59
C ASN A 58 -20.40 -2.90 -0.62
N ALA A 59 -19.70 -2.30 0.34
CA ALA A 59 -18.79 -2.97 1.26
C ALA A 59 -19.31 -3.01 2.73
N GLU A 60 -20.60 -2.80 2.97
CA GLU A 60 -21.19 -2.71 4.32
C GLU A 60 -20.80 -3.86 5.25
N LYS A 61 -20.70 -5.09 4.69
CA LYS A 61 -20.45 -6.32 5.48
C LYS A 61 -19.00 -6.45 5.97
N THR A 62 -18.06 -5.84 5.28
CA THR A 62 -16.63 -6.10 5.46
C THR A 62 -15.81 -4.88 5.83
N LEU A 63 -16.27 -3.67 5.48
CA LEU A 63 -15.54 -2.41 5.70
C LEU A 63 -15.10 -2.23 7.15
N ARG A 64 -16.03 -2.36 8.13
CA ARG A 64 -15.73 -2.18 9.55
C ARG A 64 -14.64 -3.13 10.04
N ARG A 65 -14.73 -4.40 9.64
CA ARG A 65 -13.76 -5.42 10.02
C ARG A 65 -12.39 -5.14 9.43
N THR A 66 -12.33 -4.82 8.12
CA THR A 66 -11.07 -4.47 7.44
C THR A 66 -10.41 -3.27 8.11
N TYR A 67 -11.20 -2.21 8.39
CA TYR A 67 -10.73 -1.03 9.09
C TYR A 67 -10.15 -1.37 10.48
N GLN A 68 -10.86 -2.16 11.28
CA GLN A 68 -10.40 -2.54 12.62
C GLN A 68 -9.05 -3.26 12.57
N GLU A 69 -8.86 -4.19 11.65
CA GLU A 69 -7.60 -4.91 11.49
C GLU A 69 -6.48 -4.00 10.95
N VAL A 70 -6.78 -3.01 10.10
CA VAL A 70 -5.83 -2.00 9.65
C VAL A 70 -5.37 -1.15 10.83
N MET A 71 -6.27 -0.63 11.64
CA MET A 71 -5.92 0.20 12.80
C MET A 71 -5.22 -0.59 13.90
N ALA A 72 -5.50 -1.90 14.03
CA ALA A 72 -4.81 -2.79 14.97
C ALA A 72 -3.32 -2.97 14.66
N GLN A 73 -2.84 -2.59 13.47
CA GLN A 73 -1.41 -2.62 13.15
C GLN A 73 -0.61 -1.49 13.81
N ASP A 74 -1.26 -0.49 14.39
CA ASP A 74 -0.68 0.62 15.17
C ASP A 74 0.41 1.42 14.43
N ILE A 75 0.35 1.46 13.09
CA ILE A 75 1.30 2.20 12.24
C ILE A 75 0.60 3.20 11.29
N VAL A 76 -0.73 3.15 11.21
CA VAL A 76 -1.52 3.94 10.28
C VAL A 76 -1.89 5.29 10.90
N ASP A 77 -1.61 6.38 10.18
CA ASP A 77 -1.93 7.74 10.62
C ASP A 77 -3.31 8.20 10.19
N LEU A 78 -3.76 7.74 9.03
CA LEU A 78 -5.06 8.10 8.45
C LEU A 78 -5.57 6.97 7.55
N VAL A 79 -6.86 6.71 7.60
CA VAL A 79 -7.55 5.87 6.62
C VAL A 79 -8.42 6.78 5.74
N ILE A 80 -8.37 6.60 4.43
CA ILE A 80 -9.24 7.28 3.47
C ILE A 80 -10.13 6.24 2.81
N VAL A 81 -11.43 6.40 2.96
CA VAL A 81 -12.44 5.57 2.27
C VAL A 81 -13.04 6.40 1.15
N VAL A 82 -12.90 5.95 -0.07
CA VAL A 82 -13.54 6.56 -1.25
C VAL A 82 -14.67 5.65 -1.69
N ASP A 83 -15.89 6.10 -1.54
CA ASP A 83 -17.09 5.37 -1.91
C ASP A 83 -17.51 5.70 -3.34
N ASP A 84 -17.67 4.67 -4.17
CA ASP A 84 -17.98 4.82 -5.58
C ASP A 84 -19.49 4.72 -5.87
N ALA A 85 -20.28 5.55 -5.18
CA ALA A 85 -21.74 5.60 -5.23
C ALA A 85 -22.38 4.26 -4.80
N SER A 86 -22.06 3.78 -3.60
CA SER A 86 -22.68 2.59 -3.00
C SER A 86 -24.18 2.80 -2.75
N HIS A 87 -24.93 1.70 -2.81
CA HIS A 87 -26.37 1.67 -2.56
C HIS A 87 -26.74 1.01 -1.21
N ASP A 88 -25.74 0.60 -0.42
CA ASP A 88 -25.85 -0.03 0.89
C ASP A 88 -25.38 0.92 2.01
N GLU A 89 -25.20 0.41 3.22
CA GLU A 89 -24.78 1.19 4.39
C GLU A 89 -23.29 1.51 4.43
N THR A 90 -22.52 1.31 3.35
CA THR A 90 -21.07 1.53 3.29
C THR A 90 -20.69 2.92 3.79
N VAL A 91 -21.32 3.97 3.24
CA VAL A 91 -21.03 5.38 3.60
C VAL A 91 -21.39 5.68 5.05
N ALA A 92 -22.56 5.21 5.52
CA ALA A 92 -22.98 5.40 6.88
C ALA A 92 -22.00 4.75 7.86
N ILE A 93 -21.57 3.51 7.58
CA ILE A 93 -20.56 2.81 8.37
C ILE A 93 -19.23 3.59 8.35
N ALA A 94 -18.73 3.99 7.19
CA ALA A 94 -17.45 4.69 7.06
C ALA A 94 -17.40 5.97 7.90
N ARG A 95 -18.48 6.75 7.92
CA ARG A 95 -18.59 8.00 8.70
C ARG A 95 -18.60 7.80 10.22
N THR A 96 -18.87 6.59 10.71
CA THR A 96 -18.80 6.27 12.14
C THR A 96 -17.41 5.88 12.62
N LEU A 97 -16.45 5.64 11.70
CA LEU A 97 -15.12 5.13 12.04
C LEU A 97 -14.20 6.30 12.43
N PRO A 98 -13.48 6.24 13.56
CA PRO A 98 -12.54 7.28 13.95
C PRO A 98 -11.32 7.31 13.03
N HIS A 99 -10.69 8.47 12.88
CA HIS A 99 -9.51 8.66 12.00
C HIS A 99 -9.74 8.23 10.55
N VAL A 100 -10.96 8.35 10.05
CA VAL A 100 -11.33 8.08 8.65
C VAL A 100 -11.74 9.36 7.96
N GLN A 101 -11.14 9.63 6.80
CA GLN A 101 -11.64 10.60 5.84
C GLN A 101 -12.53 9.85 4.84
N VAL A 102 -13.75 10.33 4.63
CA VAL A 102 -14.71 9.73 3.70
C VAL A 102 -14.95 10.67 2.54
N GLU A 103 -14.74 10.19 1.33
CA GLU A 103 -15.13 10.83 0.08
C GLU A 103 -16.21 9.98 -0.59
N VAL A 104 -17.20 10.62 -1.19
CA VAL A 104 -18.32 9.92 -1.85
C VAL A 104 -18.47 10.47 -3.27
N HIS A 105 -18.34 9.62 -4.26
CA HIS A 105 -18.60 10.00 -5.65
C HIS A 105 -20.11 10.17 -5.89
N PRO A 106 -20.53 11.19 -6.64
CA PRO A 106 -21.93 11.39 -6.98
C PRO A 106 -22.48 10.29 -7.91
N GLU A 107 -21.60 9.62 -8.65
CA GLU A 107 -21.88 8.51 -9.54
C GLU A 107 -20.72 7.52 -9.56
N ASN A 108 -20.96 6.28 -9.98
CA ASN A 108 -19.93 5.25 -10.06
C ASN A 108 -18.91 5.59 -11.16
N ARG A 109 -17.68 5.89 -10.75
CA ARG A 109 -16.56 6.25 -11.63
C ARG A 109 -15.74 5.05 -12.08
N GLY A 110 -16.07 3.87 -11.59
CA GLY A 110 -15.34 2.64 -11.86
C GLY A 110 -14.13 2.42 -10.97
N TYR A 111 -13.62 1.21 -11.01
CA TYR A 111 -12.55 0.72 -10.15
C TYR A 111 -11.27 1.59 -10.19
N GLY A 112 -10.78 1.90 -11.40
CA GLY A 112 -9.61 2.75 -11.59
C GLY A 112 -9.88 4.21 -11.25
N GLY A 113 -11.07 4.73 -11.60
CA GLY A 113 -11.50 6.08 -11.26
C GLY A 113 -11.54 6.30 -9.75
N ASN A 114 -12.04 5.33 -9.00
CA ASN A 114 -12.02 5.36 -7.53
C ASN A 114 -10.58 5.36 -6.98
N GLN A 115 -9.69 4.52 -7.49
CA GLN A 115 -8.30 4.50 -7.05
C GLN A 115 -7.56 5.81 -7.33
N LYS A 116 -7.80 6.47 -8.47
CA LYS A 116 -7.23 7.80 -8.76
C LYS A 116 -7.61 8.78 -7.66
N THR A 117 -8.89 8.86 -7.30
CA THR A 117 -9.36 9.70 -6.19
C THR A 117 -8.67 9.34 -4.87
N CYS A 118 -8.54 8.05 -4.56
CA CYS A 118 -7.82 7.55 -3.38
C CYS A 118 -6.38 8.09 -3.31
N TYR A 119 -5.62 7.96 -4.38
CA TYR A 119 -4.23 8.40 -4.41
C TYR A 119 -4.09 9.91 -4.32
N HIS A 120 -4.94 10.68 -5.01
CA HIS A 120 -4.95 12.14 -4.91
C HIS A 120 -5.23 12.63 -3.48
N LEU A 121 -6.23 12.07 -2.83
CA LEU A 121 -6.57 12.43 -1.45
C LEU A 121 -5.44 12.06 -0.47
N ALA A 122 -4.79 10.90 -0.67
CA ALA A 122 -3.65 10.51 0.16
C ALA A 122 -2.46 11.46 0.01
N LEU A 123 -2.13 11.86 -1.22
CA LEU A 123 -1.08 12.84 -1.50
C LEU A 123 -1.42 14.20 -0.92
N ALA A 124 -2.66 14.67 -1.07
CA ALA A 124 -3.15 15.91 -0.49
C ALA A 124 -3.11 15.90 1.04
N ALA A 125 -3.40 14.74 1.65
CA ALA A 125 -3.28 14.54 3.10
C ALA A 125 -1.82 14.50 3.59
N GLY A 126 -0.84 14.60 2.72
CA GLY A 126 0.59 14.58 3.08
C GLY A 126 1.12 13.20 3.41
N ALA A 127 0.61 12.14 2.79
CA ALA A 127 1.15 10.79 2.94
C ALA A 127 2.59 10.71 2.42
N ASP A 128 3.47 10.04 3.16
CA ASP A 128 4.79 9.62 2.68
C ASP A 128 4.72 8.22 2.07
N ILE A 129 3.87 7.38 2.66
CA ILE A 129 3.58 6.03 2.18
C ILE A 129 2.07 5.87 2.04
N VAL A 130 1.63 5.43 0.87
CA VAL A 130 0.23 5.11 0.60
C VAL A 130 0.07 3.61 0.46
N VAL A 131 -0.79 3.01 1.27
CA VAL A 131 -1.13 1.59 1.16
C VAL A 131 -2.56 1.44 0.71
N MET A 132 -2.77 0.80 -0.43
CA MET A 132 -4.08 0.49 -0.96
C MET A 132 -4.48 -0.93 -0.56
N ILE A 133 -5.64 -1.06 0.08
CA ILE A 133 -6.26 -2.33 0.46
C ILE A 133 -7.78 -2.25 0.23
N HIS A 134 -8.34 -3.29 -0.38
CA HIS A 134 -9.80 -3.36 -0.57
C HIS A 134 -10.53 -3.69 0.73
N PRO A 135 -11.69 -3.06 0.97
CA PRO A 135 -12.50 -3.35 2.16
C PRO A 135 -13.27 -4.68 2.10
N ASP A 136 -13.07 -5.50 1.06
CA ASP A 136 -13.74 -6.79 0.83
C ASP A 136 -13.13 -7.96 1.63
N TYR A 137 -12.12 -7.68 2.44
CA TYR A 137 -11.45 -8.65 3.31
C TYR A 137 -10.76 -9.82 2.57
N GLN A 138 -10.49 -9.68 1.28
CA GLN A 138 -9.70 -10.68 0.52
C GLN A 138 -8.24 -10.72 0.98
N TYR A 139 -7.70 -9.59 1.36
CA TYR A 139 -6.30 -9.43 1.80
C TYR A 139 -6.24 -9.21 3.31
N THR A 140 -5.23 -9.77 3.95
CA THR A 140 -5.02 -9.56 5.38
C THR A 140 -4.30 -8.24 5.65
N PRO A 141 -4.87 -7.33 6.46
CA PRO A 141 -4.17 -6.11 6.89
C PRO A 141 -2.90 -6.36 7.70
N SER A 142 -2.71 -7.56 8.24
CA SER A 142 -1.54 -7.93 9.05
C SER A 142 -0.20 -7.82 8.31
N LEU A 143 -0.21 -7.73 6.98
CA LEU A 143 1.00 -7.52 6.17
C LEU A 143 1.36 -6.05 5.95
N LEU A 144 0.49 -5.13 6.36
CA LEU A 144 0.69 -3.70 6.21
C LEU A 144 2.03 -3.22 6.80
N PRO A 145 2.46 -3.66 8.01
CA PRO A 145 3.77 -3.28 8.55
C PRO A 145 4.95 -3.74 7.67
N ALA A 146 4.88 -4.95 7.11
CA ALA A 146 5.94 -5.47 6.26
C ALA A 146 6.04 -4.69 4.94
N MET A 147 4.91 -4.40 4.30
CA MET A 147 4.86 -3.62 3.06
C MET A 147 5.32 -2.19 3.29
N ALA A 148 4.83 -1.53 4.33
CA ALA A 148 5.23 -0.17 4.69
C ALA A 148 6.73 -0.08 5.02
N SER A 149 7.29 -1.06 5.74
CA SER A 149 8.72 -1.10 6.07
C SER A 149 9.61 -1.25 4.84
N LEU A 150 9.20 -2.04 3.85
CA LEU A 150 9.91 -2.16 2.58
C LEU A 150 9.93 -0.83 1.81
N VAL A 151 8.80 -0.10 1.77
CA VAL A 151 8.75 1.24 1.18
C VAL A 151 9.59 2.22 1.98
N ALA A 152 9.47 2.22 3.32
CA ALA A 152 10.21 3.10 4.21
C ALA A 152 11.73 2.92 4.14
N SER A 153 12.19 1.73 3.74
CA SER A 153 13.62 1.45 3.53
C SER A 153 14.25 2.26 2.39
N GLY A 154 13.42 2.82 1.48
CA GLY A 154 13.87 3.49 0.26
C GLY A 154 14.31 2.55 -0.86
N LEU A 155 14.36 1.24 -0.63
CA LEU A 155 14.80 0.25 -1.63
C LEU A 155 13.71 -0.07 -2.66
N TYR A 156 12.45 -0.08 -2.22
CA TYR A 156 11.31 -0.46 -3.05
C TYR A 156 10.22 0.61 -2.97
N PRO A 157 10.15 1.55 -3.92
CA PRO A 157 9.10 2.58 -3.93
C PRO A 157 7.70 2.03 -4.27
N CYS A 158 7.61 0.79 -4.73
CA CYS A 158 6.39 0.03 -4.94
C CYS A 158 6.52 -1.35 -4.32
N VAL A 159 5.51 -1.80 -3.55
CA VAL A 159 5.48 -3.13 -2.93
C VAL A 159 4.11 -3.76 -3.15
N LEU A 160 4.09 -5.03 -3.55
CA LEU A 160 2.89 -5.82 -3.82
C LEU A 160 2.68 -6.90 -2.76
N GLY A 161 1.42 -7.09 -2.35
CA GLY A 161 1.00 -8.28 -1.61
C GLY A 161 0.61 -9.39 -2.57
N SER A 162 1.54 -10.28 -2.91
CA SER A 162 1.31 -11.34 -3.91
C SER A 162 0.63 -12.57 -3.30
N ARG A 163 -0.48 -13.00 -3.91
CA ARG A 163 -1.19 -14.23 -3.57
C ARG A 163 -0.48 -15.48 -4.12
N ILE A 164 0.38 -15.28 -5.09
CA ILE A 164 1.05 -16.35 -5.85
C ILE A 164 2.41 -16.70 -5.23
N LEU A 165 3.17 -15.73 -4.78
CA LEU A 165 4.55 -15.89 -4.31
C LEU A 165 4.72 -16.98 -3.24
N GLY A 166 3.81 -17.07 -2.28
CA GLY A 166 3.84 -18.07 -1.22
C GLY A 166 3.07 -19.36 -1.54
N GLY A 167 2.58 -19.55 -2.77
CA GLY A 167 1.79 -20.72 -3.16
C GLY A 167 0.43 -20.84 -2.46
N GLY A 168 -0.05 -19.78 -1.82
CA GLY A 168 -1.27 -19.77 -1.01
C GLY A 168 -2.57 -19.58 -1.78
N ALA A 169 -2.52 -19.18 -3.04
CA ALA A 169 -3.71 -18.77 -3.80
C ALA A 169 -4.79 -19.87 -3.89
N LEU A 170 -4.41 -21.08 -4.29
CA LEU A 170 -5.35 -22.22 -4.39
C LEU A 170 -5.86 -22.67 -3.02
N ARG A 171 -5.00 -22.68 -2.00
CA ARG A 171 -5.41 -23.01 -0.62
C ARG A 171 -6.38 -21.97 -0.05
N GLY A 172 -6.27 -20.71 -0.49
CA GLY A 172 -7.17 -19.61 -0.13
C GLY A 172 -8.49 -19.61 -0.89
N GLY A 173 -8.74 -20.60 -1.77
CA GLY A 173 -10.00 -20.75 -2.51
C GLY A 173 -10.02 -20.10 -3.89
N MET A 174 -8.86 -19.71 -4.46
CA MET A 174 -8.83 -19.19 -5.83
C MET A 174 -9.29 -20.28 -6.81
N PRO A 175 -10.31 -20.03 -7.67
CA PRO A 175 -10.71 -20.97 -8.68
C PRO A 175 -9.55 -21.34 -9.62
N LEU A 176 -9.42 -22.64 -9.95
CA LEU A 176 -8.29 -23.13 -10.75
C LEU A 176 -8.14 -22.40 -12.10
N TRP A 177 -9.25 -22.11 -12.79
CA TRP A 177 -9.22 -21.36 -14.05
C TRP A 177 -8.67 -19.94 -13.88
N LYS A 178 -9.00 -19.26 -12.76
CA LYS A 178 -8.44 -17.94 -12.43
C LYS A 178 -6.95 -18.03 -12.15
N TYR A 179 -6.53 -19.06 -11.44
CA TYR A 179 -5.11 -19.31 -11.17
C TYR A 179 -4.33 -19.52 -12.47
N VAL A 180 -4.81 -20.42 -13.36
CA VAL A 180 -4.17 -20.68 -14.65
C VAL A 180 -4.11 -19.41 -15.51
N ALA A 181 -5.21 -18.67 -15.61
CA ALA A 181 -5.26 -17.41 -16.35
C ALA A 181 -4.27 -16.39 -15.78
N ASN A 182 -4.22 -16.22 -14.45
CA ASN A 182 -3.26 -15.35 -13.78
C ASN A 182 -1.81 -15.75 -14.13
N ARG A 183 -1.48 -17.02 -14.05
CA ARG A 183 -0.12 -17.51 -14.35
C ARG A 183 0.27 -17.27 -15.80
N PHE A 184 -0.67 -17.54 -16.73
CA PHE A 184 -0.45 -17.29 -18.16
C PHE A 184 -0.23 -15.80 -18.44
N LEU A 185 -1.12 -14.92 -17.95
CA LEU A 185 -0.98 -13.48 -18.12
C LEU A 185 0.33 -12.99 -17.52
N THR A 186 0.66 -13.37 -16.27
CA THR A 186 1.92 -12.99 -15.62
C THR A 186 3.15 -13.42 -16.43
N LEU A 187 3.13 -14.61 -17.03
CA LEU A 187 4.24 -15.09 -17.88
C LEU A 187 4.43 -14.17 -19.10
N VAL A 188 3.33 -13.86 -19.81
CA VAL A 188 3.37 -12.99 -20.99
C VAL A 188 3.79 -11.57 -20.61
N GLU A 189 3.26 -11.03 -19.53
CA GLU A 189 3.62 -9.69 -19.03
C GLU A 189 5.09 -9.62 -18.63
N ASN A 190 5.60 -10.58 -17.88
CA ASN A 190 7.02 -10.65 -17.53
C ASN A 190 7.93 -10.64 -18.79
N PHE A 191 7.53 -11.38 -19.82
CA PHE A 191 8.27 -11.41 -21.09
C PHE A 191 8.21 -10.05 -21.83
N LEU A 192 7.02 -9.47 -21.95
CA LEU A 192 6.83 -8.22 -22.70
C LEU A 192 7.37 -7.00 -21.96
N LEU A 193 7.22 -6.93 -20.65
CA LEU A 193 7.68 -5.83 -19.82
C LEU A 193 9.15 -5.96 -19.42
N GLY A 194 9.77 -7.14 -19.62
CA GLY A 194 11.14 -7.42 -19.19
C GLY A 194 11.29 -7.46 -17.68
N ALA A 195 10.24 -7.93 -16.97
CA ALA A 195 10.18 -8.01 -15.52
C ALA A 195 10.16 -9.45 -15.02
N LYS A 196 10.13 -9.62 -13.68
CA LYS A 196 10.15 -10.94 -13.05
C LYS A 196 9.27 -10.97 -11.81
N LEU A 197 8.04 -10.45 -11.94
CA LEU A 197 7.07 -10.44 -10.86
C LEU A 197 6.36 -11.79 -10.74
N SER A 198 5.98 -12.13 -9.53
CA SER A 198 5.18 -13.34 -9.28
C SER A 198 3.71 -13.15 -9.66
N GLU A 199 3.20 -11.91 -9.58
CA GLU A 199 1.82 -11.54 -9.88
C GLU A 199 1.70 -10.06 -10.24
N TYR A 200 0.85 -9.72 -11.24
CA TYR A 200 0.45 -8.34 -11.58
C TYR A 200 -0.95 -8.00 -11.08
N HIS A 201 -1.79 -9.01 -10.82
CA HIS A 201 -3.24 -8.90 -10.65
C HIS A 201 -3.67 -8.84 -9.18
N THR A 202 -2.82 -8.27 -8.33
CA THR A 202 -3.13 -8.05 -6.92
C THR A 202 -3.58 -6.62 -6.68
N GLY A 203 -4.61 -6.45 -5.84
CA GLY A 203 -5.09 -5.13 -5.40
C GLY A 203 -4.45 -4.66 -4.08
N TYR A 204 -3.55 -5.42 -3.46
CA TYR A 204 -2.87 -5.02 -2.24
C TYR A 204 -1.50 -4.44 -2.57
N ARG A 205 -1.34 -3.14 -2.41
CA ARG A 205 -0.18 -2.39 -2.90
C ARG A 205 0.23 -1.30 -1.92
N ALA A 206 1.53 -1.04 -1.85
CA ALA A 206 2.08 0.10 -1.14
C ALA A 206 2.98 0.90 -2.08
N PHE A 207 2.91 2.23 -1.97
CA PHE A 207 3.66 3.16 -2.81
C PHE A 207 4.32 4.24 -1.97
N ALA A 208 5.55 4.60 -2.31
CA ALA A 208 6.17 5.82 -1.85
C ALA A 208 5.50 7.04 -2.52
N ARG A 209 5.37 8.16 -1.78
CA ARG A 209 4.90 9.44 -2.28
C ARG A 209 5.63 9.84 -3.56
N SER A 210 6.96 9.82 -3.52
CA SER A 210 7.82 10.23 -4.63
C SER A 210 7.59 9.45 -5.93
N LEU A 211 7.10 8.20 -5.82
CA LEU A 211 6.71 7.42 -6.99
C LEU A 211 5.34 7.84 -7.49
N LEU A 212 4.32 7.92 -6.60
CA LEU A 212 2.95 8.29 -7.00
C LEU A 212 2.89 9.66 -7.69
N GLU A 213 3.68 10.63 -7.23
CA GLU A 213 3.76 11.97 -7.84
C GLU A 213 4.34 11.96 -9.26
N ARG A 214 5.10 10.93 -9.64
CA ARG A 214 5.71 10.77 -10.97
C ARG A 214 4.87 9.95 -11.92
N LEU A 215 3.92 9.17 -11.40
CA LEU A 215 3.09 8.28 -12.22
C LEU A 215 2.00 9.06 -12.95
N PRO A 216 1.86 8.91 -14.27
CA PRO A 216 0.80 9.59 -15.04
C PRO A 216 -0.54 8.84 -14.91
N ILE A 217 -1.03 8.66 -13.66
CA ILE A 217 -2.20 7.83 -13.34
C ILE A 217 -3.48 8.28 -14.03
N GLU A 218 -3.59 9.58 -14.38
CA GLU A 218 -4.75 10.13 -15.09
C GLU A 218 -4.91 9.56 -16.51
N ARG A 219 -3.83 9.06 -17.09
CA ARG A 219 -3.84 8.45 -18.42
C ARG A 219 -4.36 7.00 -18.40
N ASN A 220 -4.48 6.43 -17.22
CA ASN A 220 -4.91 5.05 -17.02
C ASN A 220 -6.42 4.90 -17.15
N SER A 221 -6.86 3.68 -17.42
CA SER A 221 -8.27 3.30 -17.47
C SER A 221 -8.98 3.55 -16.14
N ASP A 222 -10.26 3.87 -16.19
CA ASP A 222 -11.11 3.92 -14.99
C ASP A 222 -11.66 2.55 -14.59
N ASP A 223 -11.40 1.50 -15.37
CA ASP A 223 -11.80 0.10 -15.11
C ASP A 223 -10.62 -0.69 -14.48
N PHE A 224 -10.80 -1.98 -14.25
CA PHE A 224 -9.86 -2.90 -13.59
C PHE A 224 -8.44 -2.94 -14.21
N VAL A 225 -8.29 -2.63 -15.49
CA VAL A 225 -6.98 -2.57 -16.16
C VAL A 225 -6.05 -1.52 -15.55
N PHE A 226 -6.59 -0.54 -14.81
CA PHE A 226 -5.82 0.44 -14.06
C PHE A 226 -4.68 -0.20 -13.25
N ASP A 227 -4.99 -1.30 -12.57
CA ASP A 227 -4.02 -2.01 -11.72
C ASP A 227 -2.80 -2.54 -12.48
N ASN A 228 -3.02 -2.96 -13.70
CA ASN A 228 -1.96 -3.42 -14.58
C ASN A 228 -1.17 -2.26 -15.17
N GLN A 229 -1.86 -1.22 -15.60
CA GLN A 229 -1.26 -0.03 -16.21
C GLN A 229 -0.33 0.71 -15.25
N ILE A 230 -0.74 0.87 -13.97
CA ILE A 230 0.11 1.53 -12.98
C ILE A 230 1.42 0.75 -12.74
N LEU A 231 1.39 -0.60 -12.71
CA LEU A 231 2.61 -1.41 -12.57
C LEU A 231 3.51 -1.32 -13.80
N ALA A 232 2.92 -1.34 -14.98
CA ALA A 232 3.68 -1.14 -16.21
C ALA A 232 4.37 0.24 -16.22
N GLN A 233 3.71 1.28 -15.71
CA GLN A 233 4.30 2.62 -15.56
C GLN A 233 5.42 2.66 -14.51
N VAL A 234 5.29 1.93 -13.39
CA VAL A 234 6.38 1.77 -12.41
C VAL A 234 7.63 1.16 -13.05
N LEU A 235 7.42 0.10 -13.84
CA LEU A 235 8.50 -0.54 -14.61
C LEU A 235 9.06 0.37 -15.70
N TRP A 236 8.22 1.18 -16.34
CA TRP A 236 8.65 2.18 -17.32
C TRP A 236 9.60 3.21 -16.72
N LEU A 237 9.32 3.66 -15.49
CA LEU A 237 10.19 4.56 -14.74
C LEU A 237 11.47 3.89 -14.21
N GLY A 238 11.69 2.59 -14.47
CA GLY A 238 12.84 1.84 -13.97
C GLY A 238 12.83 1.61 -12.46
N CYS A 239 11.68 1.79 -11.80
CA CYS A 239 11.59 1.65 -10.34
C CYS A 239 11.50 0.17 -9.94
N PRO A 240 12.25 -0.26 -8.91
CA PRO A 240 12.16 -1.62 -8.39
C PRO A 240 10.82 -1.85 -7.69
N ILE A 241 10.26 -3.07 -7.84
CA ILE A 241 9.03 -3.52 -7.20
C ILE A 241 9.38 -4.63 -6.21
N GLY A 242 9.01 -4.45 -4.95
CA GLY A 242 9.10 -5.48 -3.92
C GLY A 242 7.84 -6.33 -3.89
N GLU A 243 7.96 -7.59 -3.47
CA GLU A 243 6.81 -8.48 -3.29
C GLU A 243 6.83 -9.10 -1.90
N VAL A 244 5.67 -9.13 -1.25
CA VAL A 244 5.43 -9.82 0.02
C VAL A 244 4.40 -10.91 -0.22
N THR A 245 4.65 -12.12 0.27
CA THR A 245 3.66 -13.20 0.17
C THR A 245 2.40 -12.85 0.95
N CYS A 246 1.24 -12.95 0.31
CA CYS A 246 -0.05 -12.61 0.89
C CYS A 246 -1.00 -13.81 0.83
N PRO A 247 -1.46 -14.35 1.96
CA PRO A 247 -2.56 -15.31 1.96
C PRO A 247 -3.83 -14.59 1.48
N ALA A 248 -4.46 -15.12 0.44
CA ALA A 248 -5.73 -14.63 -0.05
C ALA A 248 -6.89 -15.43 0.54
N ARG A 249 -8.02 -14.77 0.77
CA ARG A 249 -9.27 -15.39 1.24
C ARG A 249 -10.35 -15.10 0.21
N TYR A 250 -10.86 -16.14 -0.43
CA TYR A 250 -11.98 -16.01 -1.37
C TYR A 250 -13.28 -16.29 -0.63
N LEU A 251 -13.83 -15.25 0.00
CA LEU A 251 -15.10 -15.32 0.71
C LEU A 251 -16.27 -15.14 -0.29
N PRO A 252 -17.46 -15.68 0.00
CA PRO A 252 -18.63 -15.48 -0.86
C PRO A 252 -19.02 -14.00 -1.03
N GLU A 253 -18.72 -13.18 -0.01
CA GLU A 253 -18.99 -11.73 0.00
C GLU A 253 -17.92 -10.92 -0.76
N ALA A 254 -16.79 -11.54 -1.08
CA ALA A 254 -15.71 -10.86 -1.78
C ALA A 254 -16.09 -10.55 -3.23
N SER A 255 -15.81 -9.32 -3.67
CA SER A 255 -16.09 -8.90 -5.03
C SER A 255 -15.28 -9.75 -6.03
N SER A 256 -15.95 -10.44 -6.95
CA SER A 256 -15.27 -11.17 -8.02
C SER A 256 -15.84 -10.80 -9.37
N ILE A 257 -14.94 -10.43 -10.28
CA ILE A 257 -15.34 -10.16 -11.68
C ILE A 257 -15.82 -11.45 -12.35
N ASN A 258 -16.87 -11.33 -13.14
CA ASN A 258 -17.42 -12.43 -13.92
C ASN A 258 -16.51 -12.78 -15.12
N PHE A 259 -16.76 -13.92 -15.78
CA PHE A 259 -15.92 -14.42 -16.87
C PHE A 259 -15.74 -13.40 -18.02
N ARG A 260 -16.81 -12.71 -18.46
CA ARG A 260 -16.71 -11.71 -19.54
C ARG A 260 -15.85 -10.51 -19.16
N ARG A 261 -15.98 -10.01 -17.92
CA ARG A 261 -15.13 -8.95 -17.39
C ARG A 261 -13.69 -9.42 -17.23
N SER A 262 -13.47 -10.67 -16.78
CA SER A 262 -12.13 -11.26 -16.68
C SER A 262 -11.44 -11.35 -18.05
N LEU A 263 -12.16 -11.72 -19.10
CA LEU A 263 -11.62 -11.75 -20.46
C LEU A 263 -11.25 -10.35 -20.96
N ARG A 264 -12.14 -9.37 -20.78
CA ARG A 264 -11.85 -7.96 -21.14
C ARG A 264 -10.65 -7.44 -20.38
N TYR A 265 -10.56 -7.73 -19.09
CA TYR A 265 -9.41 -7.40 -18.25
C TYR A 265 -8.13 -8.01 -18.79
N GLY A 266 -8.09 -9.32 -19.07
CA GLY A 266 -6.92 -10.00 -19.61
C GLY A 266 -6.45 -9.42 -20.96
N LEU A 267 -7.39 -9.12 -21.88
CA LEU A 267 -7.06 -8.45 -23.14
C LEU A 267 -6.49 -7.04 -22.92
N GLY A 268 -7.02 -6.30 -21.94
CA GLY A 268 -6.49 -4.99 -21.54
C GLY A 268 -5.07 -5.07 -20.99
N CYS A 269 -4.75 -6.09 -20.17
CA CYS A 269 -3.40 -6.34 -19.66
C CYS A 269 -2.41 -6.63 -20.80
N LEU A 270 -2.81 -7.49 -21.75
CA LEU A 270 -1.98 -7.78 -22.93
C LEU A 270 -1.76 -6.55 -23.81
N ALA A 271 -2.82 -5.76 -24.05
CA ALA A 271 -2.71 -4.50 -24.79
C ALA A 271 -1.75 -3.52 -24.11
N THR A 272 -1.82 -3.38 -22.77
CA THR A 272 -0.89 -2.55 -21.98
C THR A 272 0.56 -3.03 -22.13
N ALA A 273 0.79 -4.35 -22.03
CA ALA A 273 2.13 -4.90 -22.16
C ALA A 273 2.71 -4.74 -23.58
N LEU A 274 1.87 -4.86 -24.62
CA LEU A 274 2.26 -4.60 -26.01
C LEU A 274 2.53 -3.11 -26.23
N GLU A 275 1.70 -2.21 -25.70
CA GLU A 275 1.90 -0.75 -25.77
C GLU A 275 3.24 -0.37 -25.09
N TYR A 276 3.55 -0.96 -23.93
CA TYR A 276 4.83 -0.79 -23.26
C TYR A 276 6.00 -1.20 -24.16
N ARG A 277 5.92 -2.40 -24.75
CA ARG A 277 6.98 -2.91 -25.65
C ARG A 277 7.16 -2.01 -26.88
N TRP A 278 6.03 -1.56 -27.44
CA TRP A 278 6.04 -0.62 -28.56
C TRP A 278 6.71 0.72 -28.16
N ALA A 279 6.29 1.30 -27.05
CA ALA A 279 6.87 2.56 -26.54
C ALA A 279 8.39 2.42 -26.27
N LYS A 280 8.83 1.26 -25.74
CA LYS A 280 10.24 0.96 -25.49
C LYS A 280 11.09 0.98 -26.77
N ASN A 281 10.50 0.59 -27.90
CA ASN A 281 11.17 0.54 -29.19
C ASN A 281 11.07 1.86 -29.99
N PHE A 282 10.00 2.62 -29.81
CA PHE A 282 9.67 3.80 -30.62
C PHE A 282 9.62 5.12 -29.82
N GLY A 283 9.95 5.09 -28.55
CA GLY A 283 10.20 6.25 -27.69
C GLY A 283 9.11 6.57 -26.67
N HIS A 284 7.82 6.60 -27.04
CA HIS A 284 6.74 6.94 -26.12
C HIS A 284 5.38 6.48 -26.63
N SER A 285 4.39 6.49 -25.73
CA SER A 285 2.96 6.28 -26.07
C SER A 285 2.05 7.09 -25.12
N ARG A 286 0.74 6.89 -25.27
CA ARG A 286 -0.24 7.52 -24.38
C ARG A 286 0.00 7.16 -22.90
N LEU A 287 0.22 5.88 -22.60
CA LEU A 287 0.43 5.40 -21.22
C LEU A 287 1.86 5.61 -20.73
N PHE A 288 2.82 5.62 -21.65
CA PHE A 288 4.25 5.65 -21.38
C PHE A 288 4.86 6.92 -22.01
N PRO A 289 4.79 8.07 -21.31
CA PRO A 289 5.34 9.32 -21.82
C PRO A 289 6.86 9.24 -21.93
N GLU A 290 7.42 10.14 -22.74
CA GLU A 290 8.85 10.32 -22.83
C GLU A 290 9.45 10.56 -21.44
N LEU A 291 10.49 9.82 -21.10
CA LEU A 291 11.23 10.03 -19.86
C LEU A 291 12.01 11.33 -20.01
N LEU A 292 11.60 12.34 -19.28
CA LEU A 292 12.41 13.55 -19.16
C LEU A 292 13.77 13.12 -18.61
N ALA A 293 14.84 13.44 -19.37
CA ALA A 293 16.19 13.19 -18.91
C ALA A 293 16.38 13.85 -17.53
N GLN A 294 16.68 13.03 -16.52
CA GLN A 294 16.97 13.46 -15.16
C GLN A 294 18.40 13.94 -15.04
#